data_2946ee14f399289477d36a8f56c420f9
#
_entry.id   2946ee14f399289477d36a8f56c420f9
#
_cell.length_a   1.000
_cell.length_b   1.000
_cell.length_c   1.000
_cell.angle_alpha   90.00
_cell.angle_beta   90.00
_cell.angle_gamma   90.00
#
_symmetry.space_group_name_H-M   'P 1'
#
loop_
_entity.id
_entity.type
_entity.pdbx_description
1 polymer ?
#
loop_
_entity_poly.entity_id
_entity_poly.type
_entity_poly.pdbx_seq_one_letter_code
_entity_poly.pdbx_strand_id
1 'polypeptide(L)'
;MNVQNQGDTRVFYRDIKPYDVPARLEELHGPRSGRMELPLNVYWGPLATVDLDILSGVVKAYQAALREGRVVDQVELLNRDLLVEVWSELLLPARVRDLWESRFPELAAAA
;
A
#
# COMPACT_ATOMS: atom_id res chain seq x y z
N MET A 1 -35.92 6.69 10.92
CA MET A 1 -35.33 6.41 10.57
C MET A 1 -34.93 5.87 10.54
N ASN A 2 -34.87 5.89 10.36
CA ASN A 2 -34.23 5.39 10.08
C ASN A 2 -33.71 4.86 9.84
N VAL A 3 -33.86 4.73 10.01
CA VAL A 3 -33.40 4.15 9.61
C VAL A 3 -33.01 3.92 9.19
N GLN A 4 -32.97 4.03 8.92
CA GLN A 4 -32.59 3.99 8.24
C GLN A 4 -31.94 3.92 8.15
N ASN A 5 -31.90 3.93 8.25
CA ASN A 5 -31.25 4.00 7.91
C ASN A 5 -30.74 3.77 8.21
N GLN A 6 -30.76 3.81 8.55
CA GLN A 6 -30.01 3.39 8.82
C GLN A 6 -29.44 2.24 8.73
N GLY A 7 -29.55 1.08 8.97
CA GLY A 7 -28.92 -0.19 8.86
C GLY A 7 -27.71 -0.19 8.01
N ASP A 8 -27.60 0.81 7.40
CA ASP A 8 -26.52 1.05 6.47
C ASP A 8 -25.19 1.27 7.13
N THR A 9 -25.21 1.49 8.42
CA THR A 9 -23.98 1.81 9.15
C THR A 9 -22.92 0.76 8.99
N ARG A 10 -23.26 -0.52 9.05
CA ARG A 10 -22.24 -1.56 8.96
C ARG A 10 -21.67 -1.68 7.55
N VAL A 11 -22.43 -1.29 6.56
CA VAL A 11 -21.90 -1.25 5.20
C VAL A 11 -20.77 -0.26 5.14
N PHE A 12 -20.95 0.85 5.79
CA PHE A 12 -19.99 1.93 5.77
C PHE A 12 -18.72 1.63 6.56
N TYR A 13 -18.77 0.64 7.44
CA TYR A 13 -17.59 0.31 8.21
C TYR A 13 -16.40 -0.02 7.32
N ARG A 14 -16.61 -0.82 6.27
CA ARG A 14 -15.54 -1.12 5.33
C ARG A 14 -15.09 0.10 4.56
N ASP A 15 -16.04 0.98 4.28
CA ASP A 15 -15.75 2.17 3.50
C ASP A 15 -14.96 3.19 4.27
N ILE A 16 -14.99 3.12 5.58
CA ILE A 16 -14.27 4.09 6.39
C ILE A 16 -12.97 3.55 6.96
N LYS A 17 -12.56 2.34 6.57
CA LYS A 17 -11.26 1.86 6.98
C LYS A 17 -10.20 2.85 6.50
N PRO A 18 -9.40 3.42 7.41
CA PRO A 18 -8.40 4.38 6.97
C PRO A 18 -7.24 3.68 6.30
N TYR A 19 -6.76 4.27 5.24
CA TYR A 19 -5.51 3.88 4.61
C TYR A 19 -4.60 5.08 4.65
N ASP A 20 -3.32 4.85 4.93
CA ASP A 20 -2.36 5.93 5.01
C ASP A 20 -1.67 6.15 3.68
N VAL A 21 -1.31 7.40 3.43
CA VAL A 21 -0.57 7.78 2.24
C VAL A 21 0.36 8.92 2.63
N PRO A 22 1.64 8.89 2.22
CA PRO A 22 2.55 9.97 2.57
C PRO A 22 2.19 11.24 1.79
N ALA A 23 2.74 12.36 2.22
CA ALA A 23 2.48 13.64 1.58
C ALA A 23 3.10 13.70 0.19
N ARG A 24 4.28 13.11 0.00
CA ARG A 24 5.01 13.18 -1.26
C ARG A 24 5.74 11.88 -1.54
N LEU A 25 5.81 11.52 -2.82
CA LEU A 25 6.54 10.32 -3.22
C LEU A 25 8.03 10.43 -2.93
N GLU A 26 8.57 11.63 -2.92
CA GLU A 26 9.99 11.85 -2.62
C GLU A 26 10.37 11.44 -1.21
N GLU A 27 9.40 11.29 -0.33
CA GLU A 27 9.67 10.83 1.03
C GLU A 27 10.01 9.34 1.08
N LEU A 28 9.64 8.59 0.07
CA LEU A 28 9.89 7.15 0.05
C LEU A 28 11.38 6.91 -0.18
N HIS A 29 12.00 6.22 0.76
CA HIS A 29 13.44 5.97 0.68
C HIS A 29 13.81 4.53 0.99
N GLY A 30 12.87 3.60 0.77
CA GLY A 30 13.13 2.19 0.98
C GLY A 30 14.15 1.64 0.00
N PRO A 31 14.63 0.41 0.26
CA PRO A 31 15.64 -0.19 -0.60
C PRO A 31 15.05 -0.57 -1.95
N ARG A 32 15.91 -0.55 -2.97
CA ARG A 32 15.49 -0.90 -4.32
C ARG A 32 15.80 -2.37 -4.64
N SER A 33 16.67 -3.00 -3.88
CA SER A 33 17.10 -4.35 -4.17
C SER A 33 17.49 -5.05 -2.88
N GLY A 34 17.78 -6.34 -2.98
CA GLY A 34 18.21 -7.14 -1.84
C GLY A 34 17.07 -7.66 -1.01
N ARG A 35 17.41 -8.18 0.14
CA ARG A 35 16.42 -8.77 1.02
C ARG A 35 15.94 -7.75 2.04
N MET A 36 14.67 -7.86 2.40
CA MET A 36 14.05 -6.94 3.34
C MET A 36 13.09 -7.71 4.21
N GLU A 37 13.11 -7.41 5.50
CA GLU A 37 12.19 -8.03 6.44
C GLU A 37 11.01 -7.11 6.68
N LEU A 38 9.79 -7.67 6.57
CA LEU A 38 8.58 -6.90 6.77
C LEU A 38 8.26 -6.85 8.25
N PRO A 39 7.96 -5.65 8.80
CA PRO A 39 7.61 -5.55 10.21
C PRO A 39 6.26 -6.22 10.50
N LEU A 40 6.08 -6.62 11.75
CA LEU A 40 4.90 -7.37 12.16
C LEU A 40 3.59 -6.64 11.90
N ASN A 41 3.58 -5.33 12.06
CA ASN A 41 2.35 -4.56 11.82
C ASN A 41 2.00 -4.46 10.34
N VAL A 42 2.93 -4.79 9.46
CA VAL A 42 2.70 -4.80 8.02
C VAL A 42 2.36 -6.21 7.55
N TYR A 43 3.04 -7.20 8.09
CA TYR A 43 2.83 -8.59 7.69
C TYR A 43 3.23 -9.51 8.83
N TRP A 44 2.30 -10.32 9.30
CA TRP A 44 2.56 -11.23 10.41
C TRP A 44 2.48 -12.70 10.03
N GLY A 45 2.42 -12.98 8.74
CA GLY A 45 2.44 -14.35 8.26
C GLY A 45 3.84 -14.92 8.26
N PRO A 46 3.99 -16.17 7.84
CA PRO A 46 5.31 -16.78 7.68
C PRO A 46 6.05 -16.14 6.50
N LEU A 47 7.36 -16.29 6.47
CA LEU A 47 8.19 -15.80 5.37
C LEU A 47 8.09 -14.30 5.21
N ALA A 48 8.34 -13.59 6.32
CA ALA A 48 8.30 -12.12 6.32
C ALA A 48 9.49 -11.50 5.60
N THR A 49 10.52 -12.27 5.28
CA THR A 49 11.66 -11.78 4.50
C THR A 49 11.34 -11.89 3.02
N VAL A 50 11.52 -10.81 2.29
CA VAL A 50 11.24 -10.77 0.85
C VAL A 50 12.51 -10.45 0.09
N ASP A 51 12.57 -10.87 -1.17
CA ASP A 51 13.68 -10.59 -2.05
C ASP A 51 13.24 -9.56 -3.09
N LEU A 52 13.76 -8.36 -2.97
CA LEU A 52 13.37 -7.25 -3.86
C LEU A 52 13.98 -7.36 -5.25
N ASP A 53 14.87 -8.33 -5.46
CA ASP A 53 15.40 -8.58 -6.79
C ASP A 53 14.45 -9.44 -7.62
N ILE A 54 13.38 -9.92 -7.02
CA ILE A 54 12.39 -10.76 -7.67
C ILE A 54 11.05 -10.06 -7.64
N LEU A 55 10.34 -10.01 -8.77
CA LEU A 55 9.07 -9.29 -8.87
C LEU A 55 8.07 -9.76 -7.82
N SER A 56 7.96 -11.07 -7.60
CA SER A 56 7.00 -11.58 -6.62
C SER A 56 7.32 -11.08 -5.21
N GLY A 57 8.59 -10.89 -4.89
CA GLY A 57 8.99 -10.34 -3.59
C GLY A 57 8.60 -8.87 -3.47
N VAL A 58 8.81 -8.10 -4.53
CA VAL A 58 8.41 -6.69 -4.55
C VAL A 58 6.90 -6.58 -4.40
N VAL A 59 6.15 -7.36 -5.16
CA VAL A 59 4.69 -7.33 -5.13
C VAL A 59 4.18 -7.64 -3.73
N LYS A 60 4.72 -8.69 -3.11
CA LYS A 60 4.31 -9.08 -1.77
C LYS A 60 4.55 -7.96 -0.76
N ALA A 61 5.76 -7.39 -0.78
CA ALA A 61 6.14 -6.35 0.17
C ALA A 61 5.32 -5.09 -0.04
N TYR A 62 5.16 -4.69 -1.29
CA TYR A 62 4.50 -3.43 -1.61
C TYR A 62 3.00 -3.50 -1.34
N GLN A 63 2.36 -4.62 -1.69
CA GLN A 63 0.95 -4.79 -1.39
C GLN A 63 0.71 -4.76 0.13
N ALA A 64 1.58 -5.39 0.91
CA ALA A 64 1.46 -5.40 2.35
C ALA A 64 1.63 -3.98 2.92
N ALA A 65 2.65 -3.25 2.48
CA ALA A 65 2.91 -1.91 2.99
C ALA A 65 1.79 -0.94 2.63
N LEU A 66 1.24 -1.06 1.42
CA LEU A 66 0.18 -0.16 0.98
C LEU A 66 -1.14 -0.42 1.69
N ARG A 67 -1.40 -1.67 2.04
CA ARG A 67 -2.67 -2.04 2.67
C ARG A 67 -2.63 -1.93 4.18
N GLU A 68 -1.52 -2.28 4.80
CA GLU A 68 -1.44 -2.42 6.25
C GLU A 68 -0.48 -1.45 6.91
N GLY A 69 0.44 -0.85 6.14
CA GLY A 69 1.46 0.02 6.71
C GLY A 69 0.94 1.40 7.05
N ARG A 70 1.55 2.01 8.06
CA ARG A 70 1.36 3.42 8.32
C ARG A 70 2.36 4.21 7.50
N VAL A 71 2.26 5.54 7.54
CA VAL A 71 3.15 6.39 6.75
C VAL A 71 4.61 6.07 7.04
N VAL A 72 4.96 5.88 8.31
CA VAL A 72 6.35 5.59 8.66
C VAL A 72 6.83 4.29 8.03
N ASP A 73 5.97 3.28 7.98
CA ASP A 73 6.33 2.02 7.35
C ASP A 73 6.50 2.19 5.84
N GLN A 74 5.60 2.93 5.23
CA GLN A 74 5.64 3.16 3.79
C GLN A 74 6.89 3.90 3.37
N VAL A 75 7.25 4.92 4.14
CA VAL A 75 8.44 5.71 3.84
C VAL A 75 9.70 4.87 3.93
N GLU A 76 9.75 3.96 4.88
CA GLU A 76 10.94 3.12 5.09
C GLU A 76 11.00 1.91 4.17
N LEU A 77 9.85 1.38 3.76
CA LEU A 77 9.81 0.14 2.98
C LEU A 77 9.73 0.38 1.47
N LEU A 78 9.07 1.44 1.05
CA LEU A 78 8.82 1.66 -0.37
C LEU A 78 9.90 2.53 -0.98
N ASN A 79 10.23 2.22 -2.23
CA ASN A 79 11.14 3.02 -3.04
C ASN A 79 10.32 3.66 -4.15
N ARG A 80 10.47 4.97 -4.35
CA ARG A 80 9.65 5.72 -5.30
C ARG A 80 9.71 5.14 -6.72
N ASP A 81 10.92 4.94 -7.23
CA ASP A 81 11.07 4.48 -8.61
C ASP A 81 10.56 3.07 -8.79
N LEU A 82 10.83 2.21 -7.83
CA LEU A 82 10.36 0.84 -7.89
C LEU A 82 8.84 0.78 -7.79
N LEU A 83 8.23 1.63 -6.96
CA LEU A 83 6.78 1.70 -6.84
C LEU A 83 6.15 2.08 -8.18
N VAL A 84 6.70 3.07 -8.86
CA VAL A 84 6.19 3.46 -10.18
C VAL A 84 6.33 2.31 -11.17
N GLU A 85 7.46 1.61 -11.13
CA GLU A 85 7.73 0.51 -12.07
C GLU A 85 6.74 -0.64 -11.88
N VAL A 86 6.38 -0.96 -10.65
CA VAL A 86 5.54 -2.14 -10.39
C VAL A 86 4.08 -1.81 -10.15
N TRP A 87 3.71 -0.55 -10.21
CA TRP A 87 2.37 -0.11 -9.82
C TRP A 87 1.26 -0.93 -10.50
N SER A 88 1.38 -1.15 -11.80
CA SER A 88 0.37 -1.89 -12.54
C SER A 88 0.33 -3.38 -12.19
N GLU A 89 1.37 -3.90 -11.55
CA GLU A 89 1.43 -5.30 -11.15
C GLU A 89 0.78 -5.56 -9.80
N LEU A 90 0.47 -4.51 -9.04
CA LEU A 90 -0.02 -4.66 -7.69
C LEU A 90 -1.52 -4.91 -7.67
N LEU A 91 -1.96 -5.86 -6.84
CA LEU A 91 -3.37 -6.12 -6.61
C LEU A 91 -3.76 -5.41 -5.33
N LEU A 92 -4.47 -4.31 -5.47
CA LEU A 92 -4.81 -3.44 -4.35
C LEU A 92 -6.32 -3.24 -4.29
N PRO A 93 -6.88 -3.07 -3.07
CA PRO A 93 -8.26 -2.62 -2.96
C PRO A 93 -8.45 -1.32 -3.73
N ALA A 94 -9.62 -1.16 -4.33
CA ALA A 94 -9.89 0.03 -5.15
C ALA A 94 -9.65 1.33 -4.38
N ARG A 95 -10.00 1.35 -3.10
CA ARG A 95 -9.81 2.56 -2.30
C ARG A 95 -8.35 2.93 -2.10
N VAL A 96 -7.49 1.91 -1.97
CA VAL A 96 -6.05 2.16 -1.85
C VAL A 96 -5.53 2.71 -3.17
N ARG A 97 -5.90 2.08 -4.26
CA ARG A 97 -5.44 2.51 -5.58
C ARG A 97 -5.90 3.94 -5.87
N ASP A 98 -7.17 4.24 -5.60
CA ASP A 98 -7.72 5.57 -5.86
C ASP A 98 -7.03 6.62 -4.98
N LEU A 99 -6.79 6.30 -3.73
CA LEU A 99 -6.14 7.22 -2.80
C LEU A 99 -4.75 7.61 -3.28
N TRP A 100 -3.95 6.60 -3.66
CA TRP A 100 -2.58 6.85 -4.09
C TRP A 100 -2.53 7.52 -5.46
N GLU A 101 -3.40 7.12 -6.39
CA GLU A 101 -3.41 7.73 -7.71
C GLU A 101 -3.93 9.17 -7.69
N SER A 102 -4.86 9.48 -6.80
CA SER A 102 -5.32 10.86 -6.64
C SER A 102 -4.22 11.74 -6.07
N ARG A 103 -3.46 11.22 -5.13
CA ARG A 103 -2.41 11.98 -4.48
C ARG A 103 -1.18 12.09 -5.39
N PHE A 104 -0.90 11.06 -6.17
CA PHE A 104 0.33 10.97 -6.97
C PHE A 104 -0.03 10.65 -8.41
N PRO A 105 -0.23 11.68 -9.24
CA PRO A 105 -0.64 11.45 -10.64
C PRO A 105 0.32 10.59 -11.45
N GLU A 106 1.61 10.54 -11.08
CA GLU A 106 2.54 9.70 -11.82
C GLU A 106 2.21 8.21 -11.67
N LEU A 107 1.52 7.80 -10.60
CA LEU A 107 1.08 6.42 -10.46
C LEU A 107 -0.09 6.13 -11.40
N ALA A 108 -1.00 7.08 -11.56
CA ALA A 108 -2.10 6.92 -12.50
C ALA A 108 -1.57 6.78 -13.92
N ALA A 109 -0.54 7.53 -14.27
CA ALA A 109 0.07 7.46 -15.58
C ALA A 109 0.81 6.14 -15.80
N ALA A 110 1.27 5.49 -14.72
CA ALA A 110 1.99 4.23 -14.80
C ALA A 110 1.06 3.02 -14.87
N ALA A 111 -0.22 3.20 -14.62
CA ALA A 111 -1.17 2.09 -14.56
C ALA A 111 -1.50 1.49 -15.94
#